data_b96531f6c08b191f870b7c66e9ee8ce5
#
_entry.id   b96531f6c08b191f870b7c66e9ee8ce5
#
_cell.length_a   1.000
_cell.length_b   1.000
_cell.length_c   1.000
_cell.angle_alpha   90.00
_cell.angle_beta   90.00
_cell.angle_gamma   90.00
#
_symmetry.space_group_name_H-M   'P 1'
#
loop_
_entity.id
_entity.type
_entity.pdbx_description
1 polymer ?
#
loop_
_entity_poly.entity_id
_entity_poly.type
_entity_poly.pdbx_seq_one_letter_code
_entity_poly.pdbx_strand_id
1 'polypeptide(L)'
;MSDTRNTYVMIDLYSRDLQYGFLLCDIGYDNLHYVEYLCYQVSIAIKFIHMFAKQHTLLLEKDEMLQRLQKENLQLDSISGKDELTGILNRRGFYKKADAFIESAAETGQSVVFAYADLNYLKQINDIHGHAEGDFALTSCASVLEEVFPGSLTGRIGGDEFAVLALHQNISTEADLKKQINQKLAECAEKAGKPYSVTLSVGIYMQPANSRFLLKDAIEAADALLYEEKKKKPPFVTGKP
;
A
#
# COMPACT_ATOMS: atom_id res chain seq x y z
N MET A 1 23.98 -12.11 80.63
CA MET A 1 23.29 -11.28 79.61
C MET A 1 24.25 -11.08 78.48
N SER A 2 24.11 -11.80 77.38
CA SER A 2 24.93 -11.61 76.19
C SER A 2 24.41 -10.37 75.48
N ASP A 3 25.20 -9.32 75.46
CA ASP A 3 24.94 -8.10 74.66
C ASP A 3 25.14 -8.44 73.18
N THR A 4 24.09 -8.89 72.54
CA THR A 4 24.10 -9.17 71.09
C THR A 4 23.90 -7.85 70.38
N ARG A 5 25.03 -7.18 70.09
CA ARG A 5 25.00 -6.02 69.19
C ARG A 5 24.75 -6.51 67.76
N ASN A 6 23.60 -6.17 67.23
CA ASN A 6 23.31 -6.37 65.76
C ASN A 6 24.03 -5.31 64.96
N THR A 7 24.75 -5.75 63.94
CA THR A 7 25.41 -4.85 63.01
C THR A 7 24.59 -4.78 61.71
N TYR A 8 24.09 -3.59 61.42
CA TYR A 8 23.37 -3.35 60.17
C TYR A 8 24.31 -2.73 59.13
N VAL A 9 24.29 -3.29 57.93
CA VAL A 9 25.02 -2.75 56.76
C VAL A 9 23.99 -2.27 55.77
N MET A 10 24.16 -1.01 55.34
CA MET A 10 23.35 -0.42 54.30
C MET A 10 24.20 -0.32 53.02
N ILE A 11 23.71 -0.88 51.92
CA ILE A 11 24.41 -0.91 50.61
C ILE A 11 23.51 -0.30 49.56
N ASP A 12 24.04 0.66 48.82
CA ASP A 12 23.32 1.30 47.75
C ASP A 12 23.16 0.37 46.52
N LEU A 13 21.96 0.33 45.98
CA LEU A 13 21.63 -0.31 44.71
C LEU A 13 21.67 0.74 43.61
N TYR A 14 22.72 0.77 42.78
CA TYR A 14 22.91 1.79 41.76
C TYR A 14 23.50 1.24 40.45
N SER A 15 23.34 1.99 39.37
CA SER A 15 24.04 1.77 38.12
C SER A 15 24.44 3.10 37.52
N ARG A 16 25.75 3.40 37.51
CA ARG A 16 26.33 4.69 37.11
C ARG A 16 25.66 5.86 37.85
N ASP A 17 24.79 6.62 37.17
CA ASP A 17 24.19 7.84 37.69
C ASP A 17 22.76 7.63 38.26
N LEU A 18 22.25 6.39 38.27
CA LEU A 18 20.91 6.09 38.74
C LEU A 18 20.95 5.21 40.02
N GLN A 19 20.46 5.76 41.13
CA GLN A 19 20.26 5.03 42.37
C GLN A 19 18.86 4.40 42.36
N TYR A 20 18.79 3.08 42.51
CA TYR A 20 17.54 2.31 42.55
C TYR A 20 16.97 2.19 43.96
N GLY A 21 17.81 2.34 44.98
CA GLY A 21 17.43 2.21 46.35
C GLY A 21 18.61 1.76 47.23
N PHE A 22 18.33 1.20 48.37
CA PHE A 22 19.34 0.64 49.24
C PHE A 22 18.84 -0.68 49.88
N LEU A 23 19.78 -1.54 50.20
CA LEU A 23 19.54 -2.78 50.91
C LEU A 23 20.07 -2.61 52.36
N LEU A 24 19.25 -2.93 53.34
CA LEU A 24 19.64 -2.94 54.74
C LEU A 24 19.70 -4.40 55.19
N CYS A 25 20.88 -4.85 55.66
CA CYS A 25 21.13 -6.21 56.06
C CYS A 25 21.68 -6.26 57.48
N ASP A 26 21.21 -7.22 58.28
CA ASP A 26 21.82 -7.63 59.55
C ASP A 26 22.75 -8.82 59.27
N ILE A 27 24.06 -8.58 59.24
CA ILE A 27 25.07 -9.58 58.84
C ILE A 27 26.30 -9.53 59.74
N GLY A 28 26.90 -10.72 59.94
CA GLY A 28 28.25 -10.80 60.52
C GLY A 28 29.31 -10.32 59.53
N TYR A 29 30.42 -9.82 60.05
CA TYR A 29 31.53 -9.24 59.29
C TYR A 29 32.10 -10.17 58.19
N ASP A 30 32.05 -11.48 58.44
CA ASP A 30 32.60 -12.50 57.52
C ASP A 30 31.79 -12.68 56.23
N ASN A 31 30.57 -12.14 56.15
CA ASN A 31 29.65 -12.30 55.04
C ASN A 31 29.48 -11.04 54.17
N LEU A 32 30.22 -9.97 54.45
CA LEU A 32 30.09 -8.68 53.76
C LEU A 32 30.29 -8.79 52.24
N HIS A 33 31.29 -9.53 51.79
CA HIS A 33 31.55 -9.73 50.37
C HIS A 33 30.41 -10.43 49.61
N TYR A 34 29.70 -11.35 50.25
CA TYR A 34 28.56 -12.01 49.63
C TYR A 34 27.40 -11.03 49.41
N VAL A 35 27.19 -10.14 50.36
CA VAL A 35 26.10 -9.16 50.31
C VAL A 35 26.42 -8.10 49.25
N GLU A 36 27.66 -7.61 49.16
CA GLU A 36 28.11 -6.70 48.12
C GLU A 36 27.93 -7.31 46.72
N TYR A 37 28.32 -8.59 46.55
CA TYR A 37 28.11 -9.31 45.28
C TYR A 37 26.63 -9.44 44.94
N LEU A 38 25.76 -9.80 45.91
CA LEU A 38 24.31 -9.86 45.67
C LEU A 38 23.72 -8.51 45.33
N CYS A 39 24.13 -7.43 46.00
CA CYS A 39 23.68 -6.08 45.67
C CYS A 39 24.07 -5.67 44.23
N TYR A 40 25.26 -6.06 43.79
CA TYR A 40 25.69 -5.85 42.42
C TYR A 40 24.80 -6.61 41.43
N GLN A 41 24.50 -7.89 41.67
CA GLN A 41 23.61 -8.70 40.82
C GLN A 41 22.20 -8.14 40.76
N VAL A 42 21.63 -7.72 41.91
CA VAL A 42 20.32 -7.08 41.99
C VAL A 42 20.31 -5.77 41.23
N SER A 43 21.34 -4.94 41.35
CA SER A 43 21.46 -3.67 40.63
C SER A 43 21.47 -3.89 39.10
N ILE A 44 22.18 -4.91 38.62
CA ILE A 44 22.17 -5.31 37.20
C ILE A 44 20.78 -5.76 36.77
N ALA A 45 20.11 -6.62 37.54
CA ALA A 45 18.79 -7.12 37.24
C ALA A 45 17.76 -5.97 37.12
N ILE A 46 17.77 -5.06 38.10
CA ILE A 46 16.87 -3.88 38.09
C ILE A 46 17.14 -3.02 36.85
N LYS A 47 18.42 -2.80 36.49
CA LYS A 47 18.79 -2.06 35.27
C LYS A 47 18.23 -2.72 34.01
N PHE A 48 18.33 -4.04 33.89
CA PHE A 48 17.78 -4.76 32.75
C PHE A 48 16.25 -4.60 32.68
N ILE A 49 15.55 -4.80 33.82
CA ILE A 49 14.09 -4.63 33.88
C ILE A 49 13.70 -3.20 33.44
N HIS A 50 14.40 -2.19 33.94
CA HIS A 50 14.12 -0.79 33.56
C HIS A 50 14.38 -0.52 32.07
N MET A 51 15.47 -1.07 31.54
CA MET A 51 15.82 -0.96 30.10
C MET A 51 14.76 -1.64 29.23
N PHE A 52 14.32 -2.85 29.58
CA PHE A 52 13.27 -3.56 28.86
C PHE A 52 11.92 -2.82 28.91
N ALA A 53 11.53 -2.33 30.08
CA ALA A 53 10.31 -1.54 30.24
C ALA A 53 10.34 -0.29 29.34
N LYS A 54 11.45 0.46 29.35
CA LYS A 54 11.63 1.64 28.52
C LYS A 54 11.61 1.30 27.02
N GLN A 55 12.25 0.21 26.61
CA GLN A 55 12.26 -0.24 25.22
C GLN A 55 10.86 -0.63 24.77
N HIS A 56 10.09 -1.30 25.60
CA HIS A 56 8.72 -1.68 25.31
C HIS A 56 7.80 -0.44 25.13
N THR A 57 7.94 0.55 26.00
CA THR A 57 7.20 1.81 25.88
C THR A 57 7.51 2.53 24.56
N LEU A 58 8.81 2.63 24.19
CA LEU A 58 9.24 3.25 22.94
C LEU A 58 8.73 2.51 21.69
N LEU A 59 8.60 1.19 21.74
CA LEU A 59 8.03 0.41 20.65
C LEU A 59 6.54 0.71 20.48
N LEU A 60 5.77 0.79 21.57
CA LEU A 60 4.36 1.15 21.53
C LEU A 60 4.14 2.56 20.99
N GLU A 61 4.90 3.55 21.45
CA GLU A 61 4.85 4.93 20.93
C GLU A 61 5.18 5.00 19.44
N LYS A 62 6.18 4.23 19.00
CA LYS A 62 6.54 4.13 17.58
C LYS A 62 5.38 3.56 16.74
N ASP A 63 4.74 2.49 17.19
CA ASP A 63 3.64 1.87 16.47
C ASP A 63 2.41 2.79 16.39
N GLU A 64 2.09 3.51 17.46
CA GLU A 64 1.03 4.52 17.45
C GLU A 64 1.34 5.66 16.46
N MET A 65 2.59 6.14 16.42
CA MET A 65 3.03 7.18 15.50
C MET A 65 2.93 6.73 14.04
N LEU A 66 3.34 5.48 13.75
CA LEU A 66 3.23 4.90 12.41
C LEU A 66 1.76 4.81 11.95
N GLN A 67 0.87 4.35 12.82
CA GLN A 67 -0.57 4.30 12.52
C GLN A 67 -1.16 5.70 12.26
N ARG A 68 -0.74 6.70 13.02
CA ARG A 68 -1.16 8.08 12.83
C ARG A 68 -0.68 8.65 11.51
N LEU A 69 0.59 8.47 11.16
CA LEU A 69 1.15 8.90 9.88
C LEU A 69 0.47 8.21 8.69
N GLN A 70 0.19 6.91 8.79
CA GLN A 70 -0.57 6.20 7.75
C GLN A 70 -1.97 6.79 7.55
N LYS A 71 -2.67 7.09 8.65
CA LYS A 71 -4.01 7.71 8.60
C LYS A 71 -3.97 9.11 8.00
N GLU A 72 -2.98 9.93 8.35
CA GLU A 72 -2.79 11.27 7.79
C GLU A 72 -2.47 11.22 6.29
N ASN A 73 -1.61 10.30 5.84
CA ASN A 73 -1.33 10.09 4.41
C ASN A 73 -2.60 9.67 3.64
N LEU A 74 -3.38 8.72 4.16
CA LEU A 74 -4.66 8.34 3.53
C LEU A 74 -5.65 9.51 3.43
N GLN A 75 -5.61 10.45 4.39
CA GLN A 75 -6.44 11.67 4.33
C GLN A 75 -5.92 12.65 3.28
N LEU A 76 -4.62 12.83 3.13
CA LEU A 76 -4.00 13.68 2.11
C LEU A 76 -4.29 13.15 0.70
N ASP A 77 -4.13 11.86 0.44
CA ASP A 77 -4.52 11.20 -0.82
C ASP A 77 -5.99 11.43 -1.16
N SER A 78 -6.84 11.42 -0.13
CA SER A 78 -8.28 11.69 -0.31
C SER A 78 -8.60 13.12 -0.73
N ILE A 79 -7.73 14.09 -0.44
CA ILE A 79 -7.89 15.51 -0.79
C ILE A 79 -7.37 15.77 -2.20
N SER A 80 -6.28 15.12 -2.61
CA SER A 80 -5.65 15.33 -3.92
C SER A 80 -6.53 14.91 -5.10
N GLY A 81 -7.40 13.89 -4.96
CA GLY A 81 -8.21 13.33 -6.05
C GLY A 81 -7.40 12.65 -7.16
N LYS A 82 -6.06 12.60 -7.02
CA LYS A 82 -5.12 11.96 -7.94
C LYS A 82 -4.32 10.87 -7.26
N ASP A 83 -3.89 9.87 -8.02
CA ASP A 83 -2.94 8.83 -7.61
C ASP A 83 -1.52 9.38 -7.73
N GLU A 84 -0.73 9.29 -6.67
CA GLU A 84 0.61 9.90 -6.60
C GLU A 84 1.61 9.25 -7.57
N LEU A 85 1.49 7.94 -7.81
CA LEU A 85 2.40 7.22 -8.68
C LEU A 85 2.10 7.50 -10.16
N THR A 86 0.83 7.40 -10.55
CA THR A 86 0.42 7.42 -11.96
C THR A 86 -0.04 8.79 -12.45
N GLY A 87 -0.36 9.72 -11.54
CA GLY A 87 -0.83 11.07 -11.86
C GLY A 87 -2.29 11.15 -12.35
N ILE A 88 -2.92 10.03 -12.69
CA ILE A 88 -4.35 9.95 -13.06
C ILE A 88 -5.24 10.09 -11.80
N LEU A 89 -6.54 10.03 -11.95
CA LEU A 89 -7.44 10.09 -10.80
C LEU A 89 -7.25 8.89 -9.86
N ASN A 90 -7.29 9.12 -8.56
CA ASN A 90 -7.44 8.03 -7.59
C ASN A 90 -8.92 7.59 -7.53
N ARG A 91 -9.21 6.52 -6.81
CA ARG A 91 -10.56 5.98 -6.66
C ARG A 91 -11.59 7.06 -6.31
N ARG A 92 -11.30 7.88 -5.31
CA ARG A 92 -12.22 8.95 -4.86
C ARG A 92 -12.41 10.03 -5.92
N GLY A 93 -11.31 10.48 -6.54
CA GLY A 93 -11.34 11.48 -7.60
C GLY A 93 -12.14 11.03 -8.81
N PHE A 94 -12.00 9.74 -9.19
CA PHE A 94 -12.74 9.13 -10.27
C PHE A 94 -14.25 9.15 -10.01
N TYR A 95 -14.71 8.55 -8.91
CA TYR A 95 -16.15 8.51 -8.59
C TYR A 95 -16.76 9.89 -8.38
N LYS A 96 -16.02 10.83 -7.77
CA LYS A 96 -16.50 12.21 -7.58
C LYS A 96 -16.79 12.93 -8.91
N LYS A 97 -16.03 12.61 -9.98
CA LYS A 97 -16.18 13.24 -11.30
C LYS A 97 -17.08 12.45 -12.26
N ALA A 98 -17.31 11.18 -11.98
CA ALA A 98 -18.04 10.28 -12.88
C ALA A 98 -19.48 10.73 -13.13
N ASP A 99 -20.21 11.13 -12.08
CA ASP A 99 -21.60 11.55 -12.23
C ASP A 99 -21.72 12.79 -13.14
N ALA A 100 -20.88 13.81 -12.92
CA ALA A 100 -20.87 15.01 -13.77
C ALA A 100 -20.48 14.70 -15.22
N PHE A 101 -19.57 13.74 -15.44
CA PHE A 101 -19.19 13.30 -16.79
C PHE A 101 -20.37 12.62 -17.51
N ILE A 102 -21.09 11.75 -16.83
CA ILE A 102 -22.27 11.04 -17.34
C ILE A 102 -23.40 12.02 -17.66
N GLU A 103 -23.65 12.98 -16.78
CA GLU A 103 -24.64 14.02 -16.99
C GLU A 103 -24.32 14.87 -18.24
N SER A 104 -23.06 15.31 -18.38
CA SER A 104 -22.61 16.07 -19.56
C SER A 104 -22.74 15.26 -20.86
N ALA A 105 -22.44 13.96 -20.83
CA ALA A 105 -22.61 13.08 -21.98
C ALA A 105 -24.09 12.94 -22.37
N ALA A 106 -24.97 12.82 -21.38
CA ALA A 106 -26.42 12.73 -21.61
C ALA A 106 -27.00 14.03 -22.21
N GLU A 107 -26.58 15.19 -21.73
CA GLU A 107 -26.98 16.50 -22.25
C GLU A 107 -26.57 16.69 -23.72
N THR A 108 -25.40 16.16 -24.12
CA THR A 108 -24.90 16.24 -25.50
C THR A 108 -25.38 15.09 -26.38
N GLY A 109 -26.19 14.16 -25.86
CA GLY A 109 -26.67 13.00 -26.58
C GLY A 109 -25.58 11.98 -26.96
N GLN A 110 -24.44 12.01 -26.27
CA GLN A 110 -23.32 11.13 -26.53
C GLN A 110 -23.44 9.85 -25.70
N SER A 111 -23.13 8.71 -26.32
CA SER A 111 -23.05 7.42 -25.60
C SER A 111 -21.75 7.33 -24.80
N VAL A 112 -21.79 6.59 -23.71
CA VAL A 112 -20.67 6.42 -22.79
C VAL A 112 -20.14 4.99 -22.86
N VAL A 113 -18.82 4.88 -22.75
CA VAL A 113 -18.09 3.61 -22.60
C VAL A 113 -17.45 3.58 -21.24
N PHE A 114 -17.59 2.47 -20.54
CA PHE A 114 -16.88 2.19 -19.28
C PHE A 114 -15.94 1.00 -19.49
N ALA A 115 -14.67 1.18 -19.17
CA ALA A 115 -13.69 0.10 -19.17
C ALA A 115 -13.16 -0.12 -17.76
N TYR A 116 -13.11 -1.37 -17.34
CA TYR A 116 -12.47 -1.82 -16.10
C TYR A 116 -11.27 -2.69 -16.47
N ALA A 117 -10.10 -2.35 -15.99
CA ALA A 117 -8.85 -2.97 -16.41
C ALA A 117 -8.01 -3.37 -15.20
N ASP A 118 -7.22 -4.44 -15.35
CA ASP A 118 -6.36 -5.00 -14.32
C ASP A 118 -5.00 -5.38 -14.92
N LEU A 119 -3.94 -4.88 -14.29
CA LEU A 119 -2.58 -5.16 -14.72
C LEU A 119 -2.21 -6.61 -14.41
N ASN A 120 -1.93 -7.36 -15.47
CA ASN A 120 -1.58 -8.75 -15.34
C ASN A 120 -0.18 -8.91 -14.72
N TYR A 121 -0.07 -9.84 -13.77
CA TYR A 121 1.20 -10.31 -13.23
C TYR A 121 2.02 -9.25 -12.46
N LEU A 122 1.42 -8.18 -11.94
CA LEU A 122 2.13 -7.15 -11.18
C LEU A 122 2.96 -7.75 -10.04
N LYS A 123 2.41 -8.72 -9.31
CA LYS A 123 3.16 -9.41 -8.24
C LYS A 123 4.41 -10.10 -8.75
N GLN A 124 4.33 -10.82 -9.87
CA GLN A 124 5.48 -11.51 -10.47
C GLN A 124 6.52 -10.51 -10.98
N ILE A 125 6.09 -9.39 -11.58
CA ILE A 125 6.99 -8.31 -11.98
C ILE A 125 7.75 -7.78 -10.75
N ASN A 126 7.05 -7.48 -9.67
CA ASN A 126 7.67 -7.01 -8.43
C ASN A 126 8.63 -8.04 -7.82
N ASP A 127 8.20 -9.29 -7.72
CA ASP A 127 8.98 -10.36 -7.05
C ASP A 127 10.26 -10.70 -7.83
N ILE A 128 10.25 -10.60 -9.17
CA ILE A 128 11.39 -10.99 -10.03
C ILE A 128 12.27 -9.77 -10.36
N HIS A 129 11.68 -8.62 -10.62
CA HIS A 129 12.39 -7.45 -11.15
C HIS A 129 12.44 -6.26 -10.19
N GLY A 130 11.73 -6.33 -9.05
CA GLY A 130 11.68 -5.30 -8.02
C GLY A 130 10.54 -4.29 -8.22
N HIS A 131 10.23 -3.55 -7.15
CA HIS A 131 9.08 -2.62 -7.09
C HIS A 131 9.17 -1.49 -8.12
N ALA A 132 10.37 -1.00 -8.44
CA ALA A 132 10.54 0.03 -9.47
C ALA A 132 10.05 -0.40 -10.86
N GLU A 133 10.12 -1.70 -11.16
CA GLU A 133 9.60 -2.26 -12.41
C GLU A 133 8.07 -2.42 -12.36
N GLY A 134 7.49 -2.72 -11.19
CA GLY A 134 6.04 -2.65 -11.00
C GLY A 134 5.49 -1.24 -11.14
N ASP A 135 6.19 -0.25 -10.61
CA ASP A 135 5.85 1.17 -10.75
C ASP A 135 5.90 1.61 -12.22
N PHE A 136 6.92 1.17 -12.96
CA PHE A 136 6.99 1.37 -14.41
C PHE A 136 5.78 0.76 -15.13
N ALA A 137 5.41 -0.48 -14.81
CA ALA A 137 4.26 -1.14 -15.42
C ALA A 137 2.94 -0.39 -15.13
N LEU A 138 2.73 0.05 -13.89
CA LEU A 138 1.57 0.83 -13.47
C LEU A 138 1.48 2.19 -14.19
N THR A 139 2.58 2.93 -14.26
CA THR A 139 2.63 4.22 -14.95
C THR A 139 2.45 4.08 -16.46
N SER A 140 2.98 3.01 -17.07
CA SER A 140 2.76 2.68 -18.47
C SER A 140 1.28 2.39 -18.76
N CYS A 141 0.60 1.63 -17.89
CA CYS A 141 -0.84 1.37 -18.02
C CYS A 141 -1.66 2.66 -17.97
N ALA A 142 -1.38 3.54 -17.02
CA ALA A 142 -2.06 4.83 -16.93
C ALA A 142 -1.90 5.67 -18.19
N SER A 143 -0.67 5.83 -18.67
CA SER A 143 -0.35 6.60 -19.87
C SER A 143 -1.02 6.05 -21.13
N VAL A 144 -0.99 4.72 -21.31
CA VAL A 144 -1.62 4.07 -22.47
C VAL A 144 -3.14 4.19 -22.42
N LEU A 145 -3.76 4.08 -21.25
CA LEU A 145 -5.21 4.26 -21.12
C LEU A 145 -5.63 5.69 -21.44
N GLU A 146 -4.89 6.71 -20.99
CA GLU A 146 -5.16 8.12 -21.38
C GLU A 146 -4.95 8.36 -22.90
N GLU A 147 -3.97 7.69 -23.51
CA GLU A 147 -3.71 7.80 -24.95
C GLU A 147 -4.79 7.12 -25.81
N VAL A 148 -5.28 5.94 -25.38
CA VAL A 148 -6.32 5.18 -26.10
C VAL A 148 -7.70 5.81 -25.93
N PHE A 149 -7.94 6.45 -24.78
CA PHE A 149 -9.22 7.12 -24.46
C PHE A 149 -9.02 8.62 -24.24
N PRO A 150 -8.73 9.40 -25.26
CA PRO A 150 -8.47 10.82 -25.11
C PRO A 150 -9.70 11.57 -24.58
N GLY A 151 -9.49 12.45 -23.61
CA GLY A 151 -10.56 13.21 -22.97
C GLY A 151 -11.44 12.42 -22.00
N SER A 152 -11.05 11.20 -21.65
CA SER A 152 -11.75 10.34 -20.68
C SER A 152 -11.46 10.75 -19.24
N LEU A 153 -12.30 10.26 -18.31
CA LEU A 153 -11.92 10.11 -16.92
C LEU A 153 -11.19 8.79 -16.76
N THR A 154 -9.89 8.84 -16.48
CA THR A 154 -9.07 7.68 -16.21
C THR A 154 -8.64 7.71 -14.75
N GLY A 155 -8.81 6.59 -14.03
CA GLY A 155 -8.50 6.48 -12.62
C GLY A 155 -7.91 5.14 -12.24
N ARG A 156 -7.01 5.15 -11.25
CA ARG A 156 -6.53 3.95 -10.56
C ARG A 156 -7.41 3.68 -9.35
N ILE A 157 -8.12 2.55 -9.37
CA ILE A 157 -9.19 2.25 -8.41
C ILE A 157 -8.72 1.31 -7.31
N GLY A 158 -7.69 0.52 -7.61
CA GLY A 158 -7.04 -0.44 -6.70
C GLY A 158 -5.54 -0.48 -6.90
N GLY A 159 -4.87 -1.48 -6.36
CA GLY A 159 -3.41 -1.65 -6.49
C GLY A 159 -2.96 -1.80 -7.95
N ASP A 160 -3.64 -2.66 -8.69
CA ASP A 160 -3.41 -3.01 -10.10
C ASP A 160 -4.64 -2.75 -11.00
N GLU A 161 -5.68 -2.11 -10.45
CA GLU A 161 -6.98 -1.91 -11.09
C GLU A 161 -7.15 -0.48 -11.58
N PHE A 162 -7.65 -0.34 -12.81
CA PHE A 162 -7.92 0.92 -13.47
C PHE A 162 -9.38 0.98 -13.96
N ALA A 163 -9.95 2.18 -13.97
CA ALA A 163 -11.25 2.44 -14.56
C ALA A 163 -11.16 3.61 -15.54
N VAL A 164 -11.86 3.49 -16.66
CA VAL A 164 -11.97 4.53 -17.68
C VAL A 164 -13.44 4.79 -17.97
N LEU A 165 -13.82 6.05 -17.99
CA LEU A 165 -15.14 6.50 -18.44
C LEU A 165 -14.92 7.46 -19.62
N ALA A 166 -15.34 7.05 -20.81
CA ALA A 166 -15.09 7.76 -22.06
C ALA A 166 -16.36 7.97 -22.88
N LEU A 167 -16.33 8.96 -23.76
CA LEU A 167 -17.40 9.13 -24.75
C LEU A 167 -17.22 8.13 -25.90
N HIS A 168 -18.31 7.54 -26.36
CA HIS A 168 -18.33 6.65 -27.51
C HIS A 168 -18.25 7.46 -28.82
N GLN A 169 -17.05 7.92 -29.16
CA GLN A 169 -16.81 8.62 -30.42
C GLN A 169 -16.07 7.70 -31.39
N ASN A 170 -16.78 7.14 -32.38
CA ASN A 170 -16.18 6.29 -33.45
C ASN A 170 -15.27 5.17 -32.90
N ILE A 171 -15.58 4.66 -31.74
CA ILE A 171 -14.79 3.62 -31.09
C ILE A 171 -15.01 2.33 -31.90
N SER A 172 -13.91 1.76 -32.35
CA SER A 172 -13.75 0.41 -32.84
C SER A 172 -14.40 -0.61 -31.92
N THR A 173 -14.52 -1.83 -32.32
CA THR A 173 -15.10 -2.88 -31.47
C THR A 173 -14.33 -3.03 -30.16
N GLU A 174 -14.95 -3.63 -29.15
CA GLU A 174 -14.29 -3.99 -27.87
C GLU A 174 -12.96 -4.74 -28.11
N ALA A 175 -12.95 -5.65 -29.08
CA ALA A 175 -11.76 -6.44 -29.44
C ALA A 175 -10.63 -5.57 -29.98
N ASP A 176 -10.95 -4.55 -30.79
CA ASP A 176 -9.94 -3.62 -31.34
C ASP A 176 -9.33 -2.75 -30.25
N LEU A 177 -10.14 -2.26 -29.30
CA LEU A 177 -9.65 -1.49 -28.14
C LEU A 177 -8.70 -2.30 -27.28
N LYS A 178 -9.06 -3.53 -26.94
CA LYS A 178 -8.20 -4.44 -26.16
C LYS A 178 -6.88 -4.71 -26.86
N LYS A 179 -6.93 -4.95 -28.16
CA LYS A 179 -5.74 -5.14 -28.99
C LYS A 179 -4.85 -3.90 -29.01
N GLN A 180 -5.44 -2.73 -29.20
CA GLN A 180 -4.73 -1.45 -29.22
C GLN A 180 -4.04 -1.15 -27.89
N ILE A 181 -4.73 -1.36 -26.76
CA ILE A 181 -4.17 -1.20 -25.42
C ILE A 181 -2.94 -2.09 -25.23
N ASN A 182 -3.08 -3.39 -25.47
CA ASN A 182 -1.99 -4.35 -25.23
C ASN A 182 -0.84 -4.18 -26.24
N GLN A 183 -1.11 -3.77 -27.47
CA GLN A 183 -0.06 -3.45 -28.42
C GLN A 183 0.76 -2.23 -27.97
N LYS A 184 0.12 -1.14 -27.51
CA LYS A 184 0.82 0.04 -27.02
C LYS A 184 1.63 -0.26 -25.75
N LEU A 185 1.11 -1.09 -24.85
CA LEU A 185 1.85 -1.53 -23.68
C LEU A 185 3.10 -2.33 -24.05
N ALA A 186 2.99 -3.23 -25.03
CA ALA A 186 4.13 -3.98 -25.56
C ALA A 186 5.19 -3.04 -26.16
N GLU A 187 4.77 -2.05 -26.96
CA GLU A 187 5.66 -1.03 -27.53
C GLU A 187 6.36 -0.19 -26.43
N CYS A 188 5.64 0.18 -25.36
CA CYS A 188 6.23 0.88 -24.21
C CYS A 188 7.30 0.05 -23.52
N ALA A 189 7.02 -1.23 -23.25
CA ALA A 189 7.97 -2.14 -22.61
C ALA A 189 9.20 -2.37 -23.49
N GLU A 190 9.02 -2.54 -24.82
CA GLU A 190 10.11 -2.74 -25.77
C GLU A 190 11.01 -1.48 -25.87
N LYS A 191 10.42 -0.30 -26.03
CA LYS A 191 11.15 0.99 -26.07
C LYS A 191 11.97 1.23 -24.79
N ALA A 192 11.45 0.79 -23.63
CA ALA A 192 12.13 0.87 -22.35
C ALA A 192 13.12 -0.28 -22.12
N GLY A 193 13.29 -1.22 -23.05
CA GLY A 193 14.21 -2.34 -22.96
C GLY A 193 13.87 -3.34 -21.84
N LYS A 194 12.57 -3.46 -21.49
CA LYS A 194 12.15 -4.33 -20.39
C LYS A 194 12.20 -5.81 -20.80
N PRO A 195 12.67 -6.71 -19.90
CA PRO A 195 12.77 -8.14 -20.17
C PRO A 195 11.44 -8.89 -19.94
N TYR A 196 10.33 -8.21 -19.77
CA TYR A 196 9.00 -8.75 -19.51
C TYR A 196 7.93 -7.99 -20.28
N SER A 197 6.77 -8.61 -20.45
CA SER A 197 5.62 -7.99 -21.09
C SER A 197 4.72 -7.33 -20.07
N VAL A 198 4.27 -6.11 -20.37
CA VAL A 198 3.21 -5.42 -19.65
C VAL A 198 1.91 -5.62 -20.41
N THR A 199 0.88 -6.19 -19.75
CA THR A 199 -0.42 -6.46 -20.37
C THR A 199 -1.56 -6.14 -19.43
N LEU A 200 -2.69 -5.67 -19.96
CA LEU A 200 -3.94 -5.46 -19.25
C LEU A 200 -4.99 -6.48 -19.67
N SER A 201 -5.70 -7.03 -18.70
CA SER A 201 -7.02 -7.63 -18.91
C SER A 201 -8.06 -6.52 -18.83
N VAL A 202 -8.99 -6.42 -19.77
CA VAL A 202 -9.93 -5.30 -19.87
C VAL A 202 -11.34 -5.82 -20.12
N GLY A 203 -12.28 -5.44 -19.25
CA GLY A 203 -13.71 -5.58 -19.47
C GLY A 203 -14.28 -4.25 -19.94
N ILE A 204 -14.95 -4.21 -21.09
CA ILE A 204 -15.48 -2.98 -21.68
C ILE A 204 -17.01 -3.09 -21.80
N TYR A 205 -17.69 -2.18 -21.13
CA TYR A 205 -19.14 -2.00 -21.27
C TYR A 205 -19.41 -0.80 -22.18
N MET A 206 -20.15 -1.03 -23.25
CA MET A 206 -20.62 0.02 -24.17
C MET A 206 -22.10 0.26 -23.90
N GLN A 207 -22.46 1.51 -23.68
CA GLN A 207 -23.87 1.89 -23.48
C GLN A 207 -24.71 1.50 -24.72
N PRO A 208 -25.79 0.71 -24.53
CA PRO A 208 -26.70 0.42 -25.62
C PRO A 208 -27.39 1.70 -26.15
N ALA A 209 -27.64 1.74 -27.44
CA ALA A 209 -28.36 2.86 -28.06
C ALA A 209 -29.71 3.10 -27.37
N ASN A 210 -30.08 4.38 -27.17
CA ASN A 210 -31.33 4.81 -26.54
C ASN A 210 -31.55 4.30 -25.10
N SER A 211 -30.50 3.90 -24.38
CA SER A 211 -30.55 3.53 -22.97
C SER A 211 -29.98 4.64 -22.09
N ARG A 212 -30.42 4.69 -20.82
CA ARG A 212 -29.81 5.53 -19.82
C ARG A 212 -28.53 4.84 -19.31
N PHE A 213 -27.41 5.56 -19.28
CA PHE A 213 -26.19 5.05 -18.68
C PHE A 213 -26.31 5.10 -17.15
N LEU A 214 -26.10 3.96 -16.50
CA LEU A 214 -25.99 3.84 -15.06
C LEU A 214 -24.61 3.29 -14.72
N LEU A 215 -23.81 4.07 -13.99
CA LEU A 215 -22.44 3.69 -13.65
C LEU A 215 -22.37 2.35 -12.90
N LYS A 216 -23.33 2.08 -12.02
CA LYS A 216 -23.38 0.81 -11.28
C LYS A 216 -23.51 -0.40 -12.21
N ASP A 217 -24.42 -0.34 -13.17
CA ASP A 217 -24.65 -1.43 -14.12
C ASP A 217 -23.45 -1.62 -15.05
N ALA A 218 -22.81 -0.52 -15.43
CA ALA A 218 -21.60 -0.53 -16.25
C ALA A 218 -20.42 -1.17 -15.51
N ILE A 219 -20.24 -0.89 -14.22
CA ILE A 219 -19.23 -1.51 -13.37
C ILE A 219 -19.47 -3.03 -13.27
N GLU A 220 -20.69 -3.45 -12.93
CA GLU A 220 -21.04 -4.87 -12.80
C GLU A 220 -20.83 -5.64 -14.12
N ALA A 221 -21.23 -5.05 -15.23
CA ALA A 221 -21.05 -5.65 -16.57
C ALA A 221 -19.57 -5.72 -16.97
N ALA A 222 -18.81 -4.65 -16.78
CA ALA A 222 -17.39 -4.61 -17.12
C ALA A 222 -16.57 -5.55 -16.23
N ASP A 223 -16.89 -5.68 -14.93
CA ASP A 223 -16.23 -6.61 -14.02
C ASP A 223 -16.45 -8.06 -14.45
N ALA A 224 -17.66 -8.42 -14.84
CA ALA A 224 -17.97 -9.76 -15.36
C ALA A 224 -17.15 -10.06 -16.65
N LEU A 225 -17.05 -9.09 -17.57
CA LEU A 225 -16.25 -9.23 -18.78
C LEU A 225 -14.75 -9.33 -18.48
N LEU A 226 -14.25 -8.54 -17.54
CA LEU A 226 -12.87 -8.60 -17.06
C LEU A 226 -12.54 -9.96 -16.46
N TYR A 227 -13.44 -10.52 -15.66
CA TYR A 227 -13.27 -11.85 -15.07
C TYR A 227 -13.15 -12.94 -16.14
N GLU A 228 -13.98 -12.91 -17.19
CA GLU A 228 -13.88 -13.86 -18.31
C GLU A 228 -12.58 -13.67 -19.12
N GLU A 229 -12.11 -12.44 -19.25
CA GLU A 229 -10.81 -12.13 -19.89
C GLU A 229 -9.63 -12.70 -19.09
N LYS A 230 -9.65 -12.53 -17.76
CA LYS A 230 -8.61 -13.06 -16.86
C LYS A 230 -8.46 -14.59 -16.94
N LYS A 231 -9.53 -15.33 -17.23
CA LYS A 231 -9.48 -16.79 -17.43
C LYS A 231 -8.71 -17.19 -18.68
N LYS A 232 -8.64 -16.33 -19.69
CA LYS A 232 -8.04 -16.60 -21.00
C LYS A 232 -6.60 -16.12 -21.12
N LYS A 233 -6.06 -15.43 -20.09
CA LYS A 233 -4.74 -14.83 -20.16
C LYS A 233 -3.62 -15.90 -20.27
N PRO A 234 -2.62 -15.66 -21.13
CA PRO A 234 -1.48 -16.55 -21.26
C PRO A 234 -0.62 -16.51 -19.96
N PRO A 235 0.19 -17.57 -19.71
CA PRO A 235 1.10 -17.57 -18.57
C PRO A 235 2.12 -16.42 -18.67
N PHE A 236 2.64 -16.00 -17.52
CA PHE A 236 3.68 -14.98 -17.46
C PHE A 236 4.97 -15.50 -18.13
N VAL A 237 5.47 -14.75 -19.10
CA VAL A 237 6.70 -15.11 -19.82
C VAL A 237 7.80 -14.10 -19.41
N THR A 238 8.86 -14.62 -18.81
CA THR A 238 10.10 -13.87 -18.56
C THR A 238 11.11 -14.24 -19.65
N GLY A 239 11.56 -13.25 -20.39
CA GLY A 239 12.54 -13.40 -21.46
C GLY A 239 12.03 -12.85 -22.79
N LYS A 240 12.91 -12.20 -23.55
CA LYS A 240 12.60 -11.81 -24.93
C LYS A 240 12.21 -13.06 -25.71
N PRO A 241 11.20 -12.94 -26.58
CA PRO A 241 11.00 -13.95 -27.62
C PRO A 241 12.23 -14.07 -28.52
#